data_d65f414f8e554cc19ce4f30750b59455
#
_entry.id   d65f414f8e554cc19ce4f30750b59455
#
_cell.length_a   1.000
_cell.length_b   1.000
_cell.length_c   1.000
_cell.angle_alpha   90.00
_cell.angle_beta   90.00
_cell.angle_gamma   90.00
#
_symmetry.space_group_name_H-M   'P 1'
#
loop_
_entity.id
_entity.type
_entity.pdbx_description
1 polymer ?
#
loop_
_entity_poly.entity_id
_entity_poly.type
_entity_poly.pdbx_seq_one_letter_code
_entity_poly.pdbx_strand_id
1 'polypeptide(L)'
;MDLNLKGLKVVVTGASKGIGRSIAETFAQEGANVAICARDLGGVERVVAELKKYGVDVLGGVVDVSNRDALQAWVRDVAAQWNGLDIVVANVSALAIGQDEQSWRSEFETDLMGTVHLVDAAMPFLEKSNAASIVAISSVSGREIDFAAGPYGTFKAAIVHYVQGIAFQKAAKGIRANTVSPGNIYFEGGVWEHIEKNNPGLYAEAMALNPTGRMGRPDEIGRAVAFIASPAASFISGTNLVVDGALTRGVQF
;
A
#
# COMPACT_ATOMS: atom_id res chain seq x y z
N MET A 1 10.85 19.03 -7.13
CA MET A 1 11.72 18.16 -6.30
C MET A 1 11.97 16.91 -7.11
N ASP A 2 13.19 16.49 -7.24
CA ASP A 2 13.51 15.20 -7.84
C ASP A 2 13.39 14.12 -6.76
N LEU A 3 12.57 13.11 -6.99
CA LEU A 3 12.39 11.98 -6.07
C LEU A 3 13.50 10.93 -6.21
N ASN A 4 14.31 11.01 -7.27
CA ASN A 4 15.36 10.05 -7.60
C ASN A 4 14.85 8.59 -7.71
N LEU A 5 13.66 8.42 -8.28
CA LEU A 5 13.01 7.11 -8.46
C LEU A 5 13.35 6.44 -9.79
N LYS A 6 13.91 7.19 -10.75
CA LYS A 6 14.19 6.68 -12.10
C LYS A 6 15.08 5.44 -12.08
N GLY A 7 14.58 4.37 -12.68
CA GLY A 7 15.26 3.07 -12.79
C GLY A 7 15.22 2.21 -11.52
N LEU A 8 14.68 2.70 -10.40
CA LEU A 8 14.46 1.87 -9.22
C LEU A 8 13.41 0.78 -9.50
N LYS A 9 13.51 -0.32 -8.80
CA LYS A 9 12.73 -1.54 -8.98
C LYS A 9 11.70 -1.66 -7.86
N VAL A 10 10.44 -1.44 -8.21
CA VAL A 10 9.34 -1.30 -7.25
C VAL A 10 8.35 -2.45 -7.38
N VAL A 11 8.00 -3.08 -6.29
CA VAL A 11 6.91 -4.08 -6.20
C VAL A 11 5.71 -3.46 -5.49
N VAL A 12 4.52 -3.55 -6.09
CA VAL A 12 3.26 -3.07 -5.50
C VAL A 12 2.23 -4.19 -5.49
N THR A 13 1.77 -4.61 -4.32
CA THR A 13 0.71 -5.62 -4.21
C THR A 13 -0.68 -4.99 -4.26
N GLY A 14 -1.68 -5.71 -4.79
CA GLY A 14 -3.06 -5.22 -4.89
C GLY A 14 -3.23 -4.04 -5.85
N ALA A 15 -2.49 -4.03 -6.96
CA ALA A 15 -2.38 -2.87 -7.85
C ALA A 15 -3.27 -2.92 -9.11
N SER A 16 -4.28 -3.79 -9.16
CA SER A 16 -5.21 -3.86 -10.31
C SER A 16 -6.25 -2.74 -10.35
N LYS A 17 -6.47 -2.00 -9.25
CA LYS A 17 -7.40 -0.88 -9.13
C LYS A 17 -7.07 0.04 -7.95
N GLY A 18 -7.79 1.16 -7.86
CA GLY A 18 -7.82 2.06 -6.69
C GLY A 18 -6.46 2.59 -6.28
N ILE A 19 -6.19 2.59 -4.98
CA ILE A 19 -4.97 3.13 -4.39
C ILE A 19 -3.74 2.42 -4.94
N GLY A 20 -3.72 1.08 -4.97
CA GLY A 20 -2.57 0.32 -5.45
C GLY A 20 -2.22 0.59 -6.91
N ARG A 21 -3.24 0.69 -7.81
CA ARG A 21 -3.02 1.09 -9.21
C ARG A 21 -2.42 2.48 -9.28
N SER A 22 -2.95 3.43 -8.51
CA SER A 22 -2.44 4.80 -8.51
C SER A 22 -1.02 4.92 -7.96
N ILE A 23 -0.67 4.12 -6.94
CA ILE A 23 0.70 4.00 -6.45
C ILE A 23 1.62 3.52 -7.58
N ALA A 24 1.26 2.42 -8.24
CA ALA A 24 2.04 1.85 -9.34
C ALA A 24 2.21 2.85 -10.50
N GLU A 25 1.15 3.57 -10.85
CA GLU A 25 1.16 4.61 -11.88
C GLU A 25 2.09 5.77 -11.50
N THR A 26 2.03 6.25 -10.26
CA THR A 26 2.91 7.33 -9.79
C THR A 26 4.38 6.92 -9.88
N PHE A 27 4.74 5.70 -9.46
CA PHE A 27 6.12 5.22 -9.60
C PHE A 27 6.55 5.13 -11.07
N ALA A 28 5.68 4.66 -11.97
CA ALA A 28 5.98 4.60 -13.40
C ALA A 28 6.16 6.00 -14.02
N GLN A 29 5.35 6.97 -13.61
CA GLN A 29 5.48 8.39 -14.02
C GLN A 29 6.82 8.99 -13.59
N GLU A 30 7.30 8.61 -12.41
CA GLU A 30 8.62 9.01 -11.89
C GLU A 30 9.78 8.20 -12.48
N GLY A 31 9.50 7.32 -13.47
CA GLY A 31 10.50 6.56 -14.20
C GLY A 31 11.01 5.31 -13.50
N ALA A 32 10.35 4.82 -12.47
CA ALA A 32 10.69 3.56 -11.82
C ALA A 32 10.16 2.36 -12.63
N ASN A 33 10.86 1.23 -12.58
CA ASN A 33 10.37 -0.06 -13.06
C ASN A 33 9.38 -0.63 -12.03
N VAL A 34 8.21 -1.11 -12.48
CA VAL A 34 7.11 -1.45 -11.57
C VAL A 34 6.61 -2.87 -11.80
N ALA A 35 6.66 -3.71 -10.78
CA ALA A 35 6.00 -5.00 -10.76
C ALA A 35 4.72 -4.93 -9.90
N ILE A 36 3.63 -5.40 -10.46
CA ILE A 36 2.33 -5.40 -9.80
C ILE A 36 1.78 -6.82 -9.65
N CYS A 37 1.04 -7.08 -8.58
CA CYS A 37 0.23 -8.28 -8.50
C CYS A 37 -1.18 -8.01 -7.97
N ALA A 38 -2.09 -8.88 -8.37
CA ALA A 38 -3.46 -8.97 -7.87
C ALA A 38 -4.03 -10.35 -8.21
N ARG A 39 -5.24 -10.66 -7.72
CA ARG A 39 -5.91 -11.94 -8.00
C ARG A 39 -6.60 -11.98 -9.37
N ASP A 40 -6.94 -10.83 -9.92
CA ASP A 40 -7.66 -10.72 -11.20
C ASP A 40 -6.68 -10.53 -12.36
N LEU A 41 -6.61 -11.52 -13.25
CA LEU A 41 -5.74 -11.50 -14.43
C LEU A 41 -6.04 -10.30 -15.34
N GLY A 42 -7.31 -10.07 -15.68
CA GLY A 42 -7.69 -8.99 -16.60
C GLY A 42 -7.33 -7.61 -16.06
N GLY A 43 -7.48 -7.42 -14.75
CA GLY A 43 -7.05 -6.20 -14.07
C GLY A 43 -5.53 -6.01 -14.09
N VAL A 44 -4.77 -7.07 -13.87
CA VAL A 44 -3.30 -7.03 -13.94
C VAL A 44 -2.84 -6.69 -15.36
N GLU A 45 -3.33 -7.40 -16.39
CA GLU A 45 -2.96 -7.18 -17.80
C GLU A 45 -3.26 -5.75 -18.25
N ARG A 46 -4.45 -5.22 -17.90
CA ARG A 46 -4.83 -3.85 -18.21
C ARG A 46 -3.86 -2.84 -17.60
N VAL A 47 -3.57 -2.95 -16.31
CA VAL A 47 -2.68 -2.01 -15.62
C VAL A 47 -1.24 -2.13 -16.14
N VAL A 48 -0.74 -3.33 -16.40
CA VAL A 48 0.57 -3.53 -17.03
C VAL A 48 0.66 -2.80 -18.38
N ALA A 49 -0.38 -2.93 -19.23
CA ALA A 49 -0.42 -2.24 -20.51
C ALA A 49 -0.46 -0.70 -20.37
N GLU A 50 -1.16 -0.21 -19.36
CA GLU A 50 -1.22 1.22 -19.04
C GLU A 50 0.12 1.76 -18.55
N LEU A 51 0.78 1.06 -17.63
CA LEU A 51 2.06 1.48 -17.06
C LEU A 51 3.20 1.47 -18.10
N LYS A 52 3.21 0.53 -19.04
CA LYS A 52 4.19 0.48 -20.12
C LYS A 52 4.23 1.75 -20.98
N LYS A 53 3.15 2.53 -21.02
CA LYS A 53 3.09 3.80 -21.75
C LYS A 53 4.05 4.87 -21.20
N TYR A 54 4.51 4.71 -19.96
CA TYR A 54 5.50 5.60 -19.36
C TYR A 54 6.95 5.26 -19.74
N GLY A 55 7.18 4.22 -20.57
CA GLY A 55 8.50 3.85 -21.06
C GLY A 55 9.39 3.17 -20.04
N VAL A 56 8.80 2.61 -18.97
CA VAL A 56 9.48 1.85 -17.92
C VAL A 56 9.27 0.35 -18.11
N ASP A 57 10.10 -0.47 -17.46
CA ASP A 57 9.87 -1.91 -17.43
C ASP A 57 8.75 -2.27 -16.45
N VAL A 58 7.82 -3.10 -16.90
CA VAL A 58 6.62 -3.45 -16.12
C VAL A 58 6.38 -4.95 -16.15
N LEU A 59 6.26 -5.53 -14.95
CA LEU A 59 5.91 -6.94 -14.75
C LEU A 59 4.54 -7.06 -14.06
N GLY A 60 3.81 -8.13 -14.38
CA GLY A 60 2.52 -8.43 -13.77
C GLY A 60 2.46 -9.87 -13.27
N GLY A 61 1.79 -10.12 -12.14
CA GLY A 61 1.57 -11.45 -11.59
C GLY A 61 0.16 -11.65 -11.06
N VAL A 62 -0.40 -12.84 -11.28
CA VAL A 62 -1.66 -13.25 -10.62
C VAL A 62 -1.31 -13.94 -9.32
N VAL A 63 -1.48 -13.22 -8.19
CA VAL A 63 -1.05 -13.69 -6.87
C VAL A 63 -2.08 -13.32 -5.82
N ASP A 64 -2.43 -14.28 -4.98
CA ASP A 64 -3.10 -14.03 -3.70
C ASP A 64 -2.03 -13.89 -2.61
N VAL A 65 -1.98 -12.74 -1.94
CA VAL A 65 -0.97 -12.45 -0.91
C VAL A 65 -1.14 -13.29 0.36
N SER A 66 -2.32 -13.85 0.60
CA SER A 66 -2.55 -14.82 1.67
C SER A 66 -1.86 -16.17 1.41
N ASN A 67 -1.57 -16.49 0.15
CA ASN A 67 -0.76 -17.64 -0.21
C ASN A 67 0.73 -17.28 -0.16
N ARG A 68 1.36 -17.62 0.97
CA ARG A 68 2.77 -17.33 1.23
C ARG A 68 3.69 -17.81 0.11
N ASP A 69 3.55 -19.06 -0.30
CA ASP A 69 4.49 -19.68 -1.25
C ASP A 69 4.37 -19.04 -2.64
N ALA A 70 3.14 -18.76 -3.09
CA ALA A 70 2.89 -18.09 -4.35
C ALA A 70 3.46 -16.65 -4.35
N LEU A 71 3.24 -15.89 -3.27
CA LEU A 71 3.77 -14.53 -3.14
C LEU A 71 5.29 -14.53 -3.13
N GLN A 72 5.91 -15.40 -2.34
CA GLN A 72 7.36 -15.49 -2.26
C GLN A 72 8.01 -15.95 -3.57
N ALA A 73 7.39 -16.88 -4.30
CA ALA A 73 7.86 -17.30 -5.61
C ALA A 73 7.82 -16.13 -6.60
N TRP A 74 6.70 -15.42 -6.68
CA TRP A 74 6.55 -14.27 -7.56
C TRP A 74 7.55 -13.15 -7.25
N VAL A 75 7.77 -12.81 -5.99
CA VAL A 75 8.77 -11.79 -5.59
C VAL A 75 10.18 -12.20 -6.01
N ARG A 76 10.53 -13.48 -5.84
CA ARG A 76 11.83 -14.00 -6.29
C ARG A 76 11.99 -13.94 -7.81
N ASP A 77 10.94 -14.27 -8.56
CA ASP A 77 10.95 -14.23 -10.02
C ASP A 77 11.13 -12.79 -10.54
N VAL A 78 10.42 -11.82 -9.94
CA VAL A 78 10.61 -10.39 -10.24
C VAL A 78 12.04 -9.94 -9.93
N ALA A 79 12.53 -10.30 -8.76
CA ALA A 79 13.88 -9.93 -8.35
C ALA A 79 14.96 -10.58 -9.23
N ALA A 80 14.75 -11.80 -9.71
CA ALA A 80 15.66 -12.48 -10.64
C ALA A 80 15.69 -11.78 -12.01
N GLN A 81 14.52 -11.42 -12.55
CA GLN A 81 14.42 -10.72 -13.84
C GLN A 81 15.11 -9.35 -13.82
N TRP A 82 14.99 -8.62 -12.71
CA TRP A 82 15.56 -7.28 -12.58
C TRP A 82 16.93 -7.22 -11.88
N ASN A 83 17.45 -8.37 -11.46
CA ASN A 83 18.68 -8.45 -10.66
C ASN A 83 18.61 -7.57 -9.40
N GLY A 84 17.55 -7.74 -8.60
CA GLY A 84 17.34 -7.06 -7.31
C GLY A 84 15.99 -6.36 -7.18
N LEU A 85 15.75 -5.77 -6.01
CA LEU A 85 14.59 -4.93 -5.68
C LEU A 85 15.05 -3.75 -4.82
N ASP A 86 14.37 -2.61 -4.96
CA ASP A 86 14.66 -1.39 -4.20
C ASP A 86 13.51 -1.00 -3.27
N ILE A 87 12.26 -1.11 -3.74
CA ILE A 87 11.09 -0.64 -3.01
C ILE A 87 10.01 -1.73 -3.04
N VAL A 88 9.36 -1.95 -1.90
CA VAL A 88 8.16 -2.79 -1.83
C VAL A 88 7.01 -2.05 -1.15
N VAL A 89 5.82 -2.15 -1.73
CA VAL A 89 4.60 -1.55 -1.22
C VAL A 89 3.55 -2.62 -0.94
N ALA A 90 3.26 -2.85 0.33
CA ALA A 90 2.18 -3.72 0.80
C ALA A 90 0.87 -2.92 0.81
N ASN A 91 -0.02 -3.16 -0.17
CA ASN A 91 -1.25 -2.39 -0.30
C ASN A 91 -2.53 -3.24 -0.28
N VAL A 92 -2.44 -4.56 -0.33
CA VAL A 92 -3.64 -5.42 -0.31
C VAL A 92 -4.39 -5.28 1.01
N SER A 93 -5.73 -5.29 0.93
CA SER A 93 -6.60 -5.43 2.10
C SER A 93 -7.79 -6.32 1.77
N ALA A 94 -8.20 -7.12 2.73
CA ALA A 94 -9.43 -7.91 2.67
C ALA A 94 -10.68 -7.04 2.77
N LEU A 95 -10.58 -5.85 3.40
CA LEU A 95 -11.70 -4.94 3.71
C LEU A 95 -12.84 -5.66 4.45
N ALA A 96 -12.50 -6.60 5.33
CA ALA A 96 -13.45 -7.39 6.10
C ALA A 96 -13.82 -6.65 7.40
N ILE A 97 -14.85 -5.82 7.33
CA ILE A 97 -15.33 -4.99 8.43
C ILE A 97 -16.34 -5.70 9.36
N GLY A 98 -16.71 -6.95 9.05
CA GLY A 98 -17.57 -7.79 9.88
C GLY A 98 -16.93 -8.12 11.24
N GLN A 99 -17.76 -8.56 12.22
CA GLN A 99 -17.29 -8.92 13.56
C GLN A 99 -17.17 -10.44 13.78
N ASP A 100 -17.48 -11.23 12.75
CA ASP A 100 -17.42 -12.68 12.79
C ASP A 100 -15.98 -13.22 12.66
N GLU A 101 -15.77 -14.48 13.06
CA GLU A 101 -14.46 -15.12 13.04
C GLU A 101 -13.84 -15.15 11.64
N GLN A 102 -14.65 -15.28 10.58
CA GLN A 102 -14.16 -15.30 9.21
C GLN A 102 -13.57 -13.94 8.81
N SER A 103 -14.19 -12.83 9.21
CA SER A 103 -13.67 -11.49 9.00
C SER A 103 -12.33 -11.29 9.71
N TRP A 104 -12.20 -11.77 10.97
CA TRP A 104 -10.93 -11.74 11.71
C TRP A 104 -9.83 -12.54 11.02
N ARG A 105 -10.13 -13.75 10.56
CA ARG A 105 -9.16 -14.59 9.83
C ARG A 105 -8.76 -13.94 8.50
N SER A 106 -9.72 -13.42 7.76
CA SER A 106 -9.47 -12.80 6.46
C SER A 106 -8.56 -11.59 6.56
N GLU A 107 -8.77 -10.70 7.53
CA GLU A 107 -7.89 -9.55 7.76
C GLU A 107 -6.50 -9.98 8.25
N PHE A 108 -6.44 -10.94 9.16
CA PHE A 108 -5.15 -11.49 9.62
C PHE A 108 -4.32 -12.04 8.46
N GLU A 109 -4.90 -12.95 7.68
CA GLU A 109 -4.17 -13.65 6.60
C GLU A 109 -3.79 -12.71 5.44
N THR A 110 -4.71 -11.82 5.07
CA THR A 110 -4.51 -10.96 3.89
C THR A 110 -3.71 -9.71 4.24
N ASP A 111 -4.12 -8.97 5.27
CA ASP A 111 -3.55 -7.66 5.56
C ASP A 111 -2.24 -7.78 6.33
N LEU A 112 -2.26 -8.49 7.47
CA LEU A 112 -1.07 -8.60 8.30
C LEU A 112 -0.09 -9.62 7.72
N MET A 113 -0.50 -10.88 7.54
CA MET A 113 0.42 -11.93 7.08
C MET A 113 0.85 -11.71 5.63
N GLY A 114 -0.03 -11.21 4.75
CA GLY A 114 0.35 -10.80 3.40
C GLY A 114 1.45 -9.74 3.38
N THR A 115 1.39 -8.76 4.30
CA THR A 115 2.45 -7.76 4.48
C THR A 115 3.74 -8.40 5.00
N VAL A 116 3.66 -9.27 6.00
CA VAL A 116 4.83 -10.00 6.54
C VAL A 116 5.48 -10.84 5.46
N HIS A 117 4.72 -11.63 4.71
CA HIS A 117 5.23 -12.49 3.65
C HIS A 117 5.91 -11.72 2.52
N LEU A 118 5.37 -10.54 2.13
CA LEU A 118 5.98 -9.67 1.13
C LEU A 118 7.35 -9.16 1.63
N VAL A 119 7.39 -8.66 2.85
CA VAL A 119 8.63 -8.12 3.45
C VAL A 119 9.69 -9.21 3.58
N ASP A 120 9.32 -10.39 4.08
CA ASP A 120 10.25 -11.52 4.21
C ASP A 120 10.82 -11.95 2.85
N ALA A 121 9.97 -12.02 1.82
CA ALA A 121 10.39 -12.38 0.47
C ALA A 121 11.35 -11.36 -0.16
N ALA A 122 11.11 -10.08 0.08
CA ALA A 122 11.87 -8.97 -0.49
C ALA A 122 13.17 -8.68 0.27
N MET A 123 13.23 -8.99 1.57
CA MET A 123 14.34 -8.60 2.46
C MET A 123 15.73 -8.96 1.93
N PRO A 124 16.01 -10.16 1.39
CA PRO A 124 17.34 -10.50 0.87
C PRO A 124 17.81 -9.63 -0.30
N PHE A 125 16.87 -9.01 -1.01
CA PHE A 125 17.14 -8.12 -2.13
C PHE A 125 17.28 -6.67 -1.64
N LEU A 126 16.40 -6.24 -0.75
CA LEU A 126 16.45 -4.91 -0.12
C LEU A 126 17.76 -4.68 0.66
N GLU A 127 18.28 -5.70 1.33
CA GLU A 127 19.58 -5.62 2.04
C GLU A 127 20.77 -5.38 1.09
N LYS A 128 20.58 -5.50 -0.23
CA LYS A 128 21.59 -5.23 -1.26
C LYS A 128 21.35 -3.94 -2.03
N SER A 129 20.23 -3.29 -1.79
CA SER A 129 19.85 -2.04 -2.47
C SER A 129 20.43 -0.83 -1.75
N ASN A 130 20.83 0.19 -2.51
CA ASN A 130 21.25 1.48 -1.98
C ASN A 130 20.07 2.46 -1.78
N ALA A 131 18.85 2.06 -2.14
CA ALA A 131 17.63 2.85 -2.04
C ALA A 131 16.48 2.08 -1.38
N ALA A 132 16.82 1.14 -0.47
CA ALA A 132 15.87 0.21 0.13
C ALA A 132 14.77 0.92 0.90
N SER A 133 13.51 0.65 0.52
CA SER A 133 12.33 1.20 1.21
C SER A 133 11.17 0.22 1.23
N ILE A 134 10.50 0.16 2.38
CA ILE A 134 9.28 -0.61 2.62
C ILE A 134 8.18 0.39 2.95
N VAL A 135 7.05 0.32 2.26
CA VAL A 135 5.85 1.09 2.60
C VAL A 135 4.67 0.13 2.74
N ALA A 136 3.93 0.24 3.83
CA ALA A 136 2.66 -0.48 3.97
C ALA A 136 1.49 0.49 4.07
N ILE A 137 0.39 0.15 3.41
CA ILE A 137 -0.84 0.94 3.45
C ILE A 137 -1.68 0.47 4.63
N SER A 138 -1.74 1.33 5.65
CA SER A 138 -2.62 1.19 6.80
C SER A 138 -3.96 1.90 6.54
N SER A 139 -4.54 2.51 7.54
CA SER A 139 -5.77 3.29 7.48
C SER A 139 -5.86 4.23 8.69
N VAL A 140 -6.63 5.29 8.58
CA VAL A 140 -7.05 6.09 9.76
C VAL A 140 -7.80 5.22 10.77
N SER A 141 -8.54 4.20 10.34
CA SER A 141 -9.20 3.21 11.22
C SER A 141 -8.24 2.41 12.10
N GLY A 142 -6.95 2.35 11.74
CA GLY A 142 -5.89 1.79 12.61
C GLY A 142 -5.39 2.75 13.69
N ARG A 143 -5.88 3.98 13.71
CA ARG A 143 -5.50 5.05 14.65
C ARG A 143 -6.66 5.55 15.50
N GLU A 144 -7.83 5.60 14.91
CA GLU A 144 -9.05 6.08 15.55
C GLU A 144 -10.14 5.01 15.48
N ILE A 145 -11.05 5.03 16.43
CA ILE A 145 -12.21 4.15 16.43
C ILE A 145 -13.27 4.77 15.53
N ASP A 146 -13.63 4.03 14.49
CA ASP A 146 -14.65 4.43 13.52
C ASP A 146 -15.61 3.26 13.20
N PHE A 147 -16.37 3.37 12.10
CA PHE A 147 -17.31 2.33 11.66
C PHE A 147 -16.65 0.98 11.31
N ALA A 148 -15.34 0.99 11.05
CA ALA A 148 -14.55 -0.20 10.78
C ALA A 148 -13.77 -0.71 12.01
N ALA A 149 -14.16 -0.26 13.21
CA ALA A 149 -13.63 -0.78 14.46
C ALA A 149 -13.94 -2.28 14.58
N GLY A 150 -12.91 -3.09 14.73
CA GLY A 150 -12.99 -4.55 14.68
C GLY A 150 -11.75 -5.13 14.01
N PRO A 151 -11.86 -6.20 13.21
CA PRO A 151 -10.69 -6.82 12.60
C PRO A 151 -9.93 -5.85 11.71
N TYR A 152 -10.61 -5.11 10.84
CA TYR A 152 -9.96 -4.16 9.92
C TYR A 152 -9.09 -3.14 10.68
N GLY A 153 -9.67 -2.33 11.55
CA GLY A 153 -8.94 -1.32 12.33
C GLY A 153 -7.82 -1.93 13.17
N THR A 154 -8.07 -3.08 13.80
CA THR A 154 -7.09 -3.80 14.61
C THR A 154 -5.86 -4.20 13.80
N PHE A 155 -6.03 -4.84 12.63
CA PHE A 155 -4.89 -5.27 11.83
C PHE A 155 -4.22 -4.10 11.11
N LYS A 156 -4.94 -3.02 10.78
CA LYS A 156 -4.31 -1.78 10.29
C LYS A 156 -3.40 -1.14 11.35
N ALA A 157 -3.78 -1.18 12.63
CA ALA A 157 -2.90 -0.76 13.73
C ALA A 157 -1.69 -1.70 13.89
N ALA A 158 -1.91 -3.03 13.81
CA ALA A 158 -0.84 -4.02 13.89
C ALA A 158 0.21 -3.84 12.79
N ILE A 159 -0.20 -3.50 11.56
CA ILE A 159 0.72 -3.19 10.45
C ILE A 159 1.60 -1.99 10.78
N VAL A 160 1.05 -0.93 11.38
CA VAL A 160 1.85 0.24 11.78
C VAL A 160 2.93 -0.17 12.77
N HIS A 161 2.58 -0.94 13.80
CA HIS A 161 3.55 -1.43 14.78
C HIS A 161 4.62 -2.33 14.16
N TYR A 162 4.22 -3.27 13.30
CA TYR A 162 5.13 -4.17 12.60
C TYR A 162 6.16 -3.43 11.76
N VAL A 163 5.70 -2.48 10.92
CA VAL A 163 6.57 -1.70 10.03
C VAL A 163 7.51 -0.79 10.81
N GLN A 164 7.04 -0.19 11.91
CA GLN A 164 7.90 0.60 12.79
C GLN A 164 8.99 -0.25 13.45
N GLY A 165 8.66 -1.49 13.83
CA GLY A 165 9.63 -2.47 14.33
C GLY A 165 10.72 -2.79 13.29
N ILE A 166 10.34 -2.97 12.02
CA ILE A 166 11.30 -3.17 10.90
C ILE A 166 12.19 -1.94 10.74
N ALA A 167 11.62 -0.73 10.76
CA ALA A 167 12.38 0.51 10.64
C ALA A 167 13.51 0.58 11.67
N PHE A 168 13.21 0.27 12.93
CA PHE A 168 14.19 0.24 14.00
C PHE A 168 15.26 -0.85 13.79
N GLN A 169 14.83 -2.08 13.47
CA GLN A 169 15.71 -3.24 13.35
C GLN A 169 16.64 -3.18 12.14
N LYS A 170 16.21 -2.51 11.06
CA LYS A 170 16.91 -2.52 9.77
C LYS A 170 17.55 -1.17 9.41
N ALA A 171 17.41 -0.14 10.24
CA ALA A 171 18.02 1.17 10.01
C ALA A 171 19.53 1.11 9.76
N ALA A 172 20.25 0.30 10.56
CA ALA A 172 21.70 0.12 10.40
C ALA A 172 22.12 -0.53 9.06
N LYS A 173 21.16 -1.16 8.35
CA LYS A 173 21.34 -1.70 7.00
C LYS A 173 20.91 -0.74 5.89
N GLY A 174 20.52 0.50 6.23
CA GLY A 174 20.06 1.49 5.28
C GLY A 174 18.65 1.25 4.75
N ILE A 175 17.87 0.33 5.35
CA ILE A 175 16.50 0.05 4.95
C ILE A 175 15.55 0.95 5.72
N ARG A 176 14.77 1.75 5.00
CA ARG A 176 13.69 2.55 5.58
C ARG A 176 12.38 1.77 5.53
N ALA A 177 11.53 1.95 6.54
CA ALA A 177 10.20 1.35 6.55
C ALA A 177 9.21 2.33 7.15
N ASN A 178 8.11 2.58 6.44
CA ASN A 178 7.09 3.54 6.82
C ASN A 178 5.69 3.01 6.51
N THR A 179 4.68 3.59 7.14
CA THR A 179 3.29 3.35 6.79
C THR A 179 2.64 4.63 6.26
N VAL A 180 1.66 4.45 5.39
CA VAL A 180 0.74 5.52 4.97
C VAL A 180 -0.65 5.13 5.44
N SER A 181 -1.35 6.04 6.13
CA SER A 181 -2.72 5.85 6.60
C SER A 181 -3.65 6.79 5.84
N PRO A 182 -4.31 6.30 4.76
CA PRO A 182 -5.32 7.07 4.05
C PRO A 182 -6.56 7.31 4.92
N GLY A 183 -7.23 8.45 4.70
CA GLY A 183 -8.60 8.69 5.12
C GLY A 183 -9.62 8.08 4.14
N ASN A 184 -10.76 8.73 4.00
CA ASN A 184 -11.79 8.34 3.05
C ASN A 184 -11.35 8.61 1.61
N ILE A 185 -11.10 7.58 0.82
CA ILE A 185 -10.62 7.69 -0.57
C ILE A 185 -11.69 7.15 -1.52
N TYR A 186 -12.21 8.03 -2.38
CA TYR A 186 -13.23 7.69 -3.36
C TYR A 186 -12.62 7.33 -4.72
N PHE A 187 -13.09 6.23 -5.29
CA PHE A 187 -12.79 5.81 -6.67
C PHE A 187 -13.84 4.83 -7.18
N GLU A 188 -13.99 4.75 -8.49
CA GLU A 188 -14.92 3.84 -9.17
C GLU A 188 -14.57 2.36 -8.87
N GLY A 189 -15.57 1.56 -8.49
CA GLY A 189 -15.40 0.18 -8.02
C GLY A 189 -14.77 0.07 -6.62
N GLY A 190 -14.68 1.18 -5.87
CA GLY A 190 -14.21 1.24 -4.50
C GLY A 190 -15.32 1.07 -3.45
N VAL A 191 -14.89 0.95 -2.18
CA VAL A 191 -15.82 0.78 -1.06
C VAL A 191 -16.76 1.98 -0.88
N TRP A 192 -16.27 3.19 -1.08
CA TRP A 192 -17.09 4.39 -0.90
C TRP A 192 -18.11 4.59 -2.02
N GLU A 193 -17.82 4.20 -3.27
CA GLU A 193 -18.84 4.15 -4.32
C GLU A 193 -19.92 3.11 -4.01
N HIS A 194 -19.53 1.95 -3.49
CA HIS A 194 -20.48 0.92 -3.07
C HIS A 194 -21.37 1.42 -1.92
N ILE A 195 -20.79 2.09 -0.92
CA ILE A 195 -21.53 2.69 0.20
C ILE A 195 -22.46 3.80 -0.30
N GLU A 196 -22.00 4.69 -1.17
CA GLU A 196 -22.82 5.74 -1.76
C GLU A 196 -24.09 5.19 -2.41
N LYS A 197 -23.95 4.08 -3.16
CA LYS A 197 -25.08 3.43 -3.87
C LYS A 197 -26.01 2.64 -2.96
N ASN A 198 -25.48 1.98 -1.91
CA ASN A 198 -26.24 1.02 -1.12
C ASN A 198 -26.56 1.49 0.31
N ASN A 199 -25.86 2.49 0.81
CA ASN A 199 -26.06 3.11 2.13
C ASN A 199 -25.77 4.62 2.08
N PRO A 200 -26.59 5.42 1.38
CA PRO A 200 -26.35 6.85 1.19
C PRO A 200 -26.34 7.64 2.50
N GLY A 201 -26.99 7.15 3.57
CA GLY A 201 -26.93 7.74 4.91
C GLY A 201 -25.51 7.71 5.48
N LEU A 202 -24.88 6.53 5.50
CA LEU A 202 -23.50 6.38 5.94
C LEU A 202 -22.54 7.19 5.06
N TYR A 203 -22.77 7.24 3.74
CA TYR A 203 -21.98 8.07 2.85
C TYR A 203 -22.06 9.55 3.22
N ALA A 204 -23.28 10.06 3.47
CA ALA A 204 -23.47 11.45 3.86
C ALA A 204 -22.82 11.78 5.21
N GLU A 205 -22.93 10.89 6.20
CA GLU A 205 -22.24 11.02 7.49
C GLU A 205 -20.70 11.08 7.30
N ALA A 206 -20.14 10.16 6.52
CA ALA A 206 -18.71 10.15 6.23
C ALA A 206 -18.27 11.42 5.48
N MET A 207 -19.06 11.92 4.55
CA MET A 207 -18.80 13.18 3.86
C MET A 207 -18.78 14.37 4.81
N ALA A 208 -19.72 14.42 5.75
CA ALA A 208 -19.80 15.50 6.75
C ALA A 208 -18.59 15.52 7.71
N LEU A 209 -17.92 14.39 7.90
CA LEU A 209 -16.70 14.30 8.71
C LEU A 209 -15.46 14.84 7.98
N ASN A 210 -15.47 14.95 6.65
CA ASN A 210 -14.32 15.44 5.88
C ASN A 210 -14.29 16.99 5.87
N PRO A 211 -13.35 17.65 6.56
CA PRO A 211 -13.32 19.12 6.65
C PRO A 211 -13.07 19.79 5.31
N THR A 212 -12.46 19.06 4.36
CA THR A 212 -12.20 19.53 3.00
C THR A 212 -13.44 19.54 2.10
N GLY A 213 -14.59 19.05 2.59
CA GLY A 213 -15.84 18.93 1.81
C GLY A 213 -15.80 17.85 0.72
N ARG A 214 -14.78 17.00 0.71
CA ARG A 214 -14.63 15.88 -0.23
C ARG A 214 -13.84 14.72 0.37
N MET A 215 -13.99 13.55 -0.19
CA MET A 215 -13.06 12.46 0.02
C MET A 215 -11.76 12.67 -0.80
N GLY A 216 -10.68 12.02 -0.39
CA GLY A 216 -9.44 11.99 -1.15
C GLY A 216 -9.55 11.14 -2.42
N ARG A 217 -8.59 11.29 -3.32
CA ARG A 217 -8.45 10.50 -4.53
C ARG A 217 -7.24 9.57 -4.44
N PRO A 218 -7.24 8.44 -5.16
CA PRO A 218 -6.11 7.50 -5.18
C PRO A 218 -4.76 8.14 -5.54
N ASP A 219 -4.75 9.12 -6.45
CA ASP A 219 -3.54 9.82 -6.88
C ASP A 219 -2.90 10.67 -5.77
N GLU A 220 -3.69 11.15 -4.81
CA GLU A 220 -3.17 11.85 -3.63
C GLU A 220 -2.41 10.90 -2.70
N ILE A 221 -2.87 9.65 -2.60
CA ILE A 221 -2.15 8.60 -1.87
C ILE A 221 -0.93 8.13 -2.66
N GLY A 222 -1.06 7.93 -3.98
CA GLY A 222 0.05 7.52 -4.85
C GLY A 222 1.25 8.45 -4.70
N ARG A 223 1.04 9.76 -4.75
CA ARG A 223 2.09 10.78 -4.57
C ARG A 223 2.73 10.74 -3.18
N ALA A 224 1.94 10.58 -2.12
CA ALA A 224 2.46 10.47 -0.76
C ALA A 224 3.34 9.22 -0.58
N VAL A 225 2.90 8.08 -1.15
CA VAL A 225 3.65 6.82 -1.12
C VAL A 225 4.95 6.93 -1.93
N ALA A 226 4.90 7.49 -3.14
CA ALA A 226 6.09 7.69 -3.96
C ALA A 226 7.12 8.59 -3.26
N PHE A 227 6.68 9.70 -2.63
CA PHE A 227 7.56 10.57 -1.85
C PHE A 227 8.22 9.84 -0.69
N ILE A 228 7.42 9.19 0.20
CA ILE A 228 7.97 8.59 1.42
C ILE A 228 8.86 7.36 1.12
N ALA A 229 8.60 6.66 0.00
CA ALA A 229 9.41 5.56 -0.47
C ALA A 229 10.72 6.03 -1.12
N SER A 230 10.76 7.22 -1.68
CA SER A 230 11.85 7.73 -2.50
C SER A 230 13.12 8.06 -1.72
N PRO A 231 14.30 8.12 -2.39
CA PRO A 231 15.52 8.66 -1.80
C PRO A 231 15.41 10.10 -1.27
N ALA A 232 14.48 10.92 -1.79
CA ALA A 232 14.22 12.27 -1.28
C ALA A 232 13.74 12.26 0.20
N ALA A 233 13.18 11.14 0.67
CA ALA A 233 12.76 10.93 2.06
C ALA A 233 13.80 10.13 2.87
N SER A 234 15.08 10.27 2.59
CA SER A 234 16.18 9.42 3.12
C SER A 234 16.30 9.38 4.65
N PHE A 235 15.80 10.39 5.35
CA PHE A 235 15.82 10.44 6.82
C PHE A 235 14.45 10.21 7.47
N ILE A 236 13.44 9.77 6.67
CA ILE A 236 12.11 9.41 7.16
C ILE A 236 12.00 7.89 7.23
N SER A 237 11.99 7.35 8.46
CA SER A 237 11.82 5.93 8.73
C SER A 237 11.12 5.72 10.07
N GLY A 238 10.21 4.76 10.14
CA GLY A 238 9.41 4.47 11.32
C GLY A 238 8.21 5.40 11.51
N THR A 239 7.85 6.19 10.49
CA THR A 239 6.68 7.07 10.58
C THR A 239 5.41 6.41 10.06
N ASN A 240 4.28 6.86 10.57
CA ASN A 240 2.97 6.63 9.99
C ASN A 240 2.45 7.96 9.40
N LEU A 241 2.58 8.11 8.08
CA LEU A 241 2.13 9.29 7.37
C LEU A 241 0.61 9.24 7.16
N VAL A 242 -0.12 10.11 7.83
CA VAL A 242 -1.56 10.25 7.64
C VAL A 242 -1.85 11.14 6.44
N VAL A 243 -2.71 10.64 5.53
CA VAL A 243 -3.11 11.34 4.30
C VAL A 243 -4.64 11.30 4.21
N ASP A 244 -5.29 12.19 4.95
CA ASP A 244 -6.73 12.10 5.23
C ASP A 244 -7.51 13.41 5.07
N GLY A 245 -6.85 14.51 4.66
CA GLY A 245 -7.50 15.81 4.52
C GLY A 245 -7.99 16.39 5.87
N ALA A 246 -7.29 16.09 6.95
CA ALA A 246 -7.64 16.46 8.33
C ALA A 246 -8.94 15.80 8.86
N LEU A 247 -9.30 14.62 8.32
CA LEU A 247 -10.43 13.84 8.80
C LEU A 247 -10.26 13.46 10.29
N THR A 248 -9.08 12.96 10.66
CA THR A 248 -8.76 12.59 12.04
C THR A 248 -8.39 13.80 12.87
N ARG A 249 -8.85 13.84 14.14
CA ARG A 249 -8.70 15.00 15.03
C ARG A 249 -7.59 14.84 16.04
N GLY A 250 -6.97 13.68 16.11
CA GLY A 250 -5.88 13.41 17.06
C GLY A 250 -4.63 14.17 16.72
N VAL A 251 -3.97 14.72 17.72
CA VAL A 251 -2.61 15.28 17.59
C VAL A 251 -1.65 14.12 17.40
N GLN A 252 -0.79 14.23 16.38
CA GLN A 252 0.22 13.22 16.10
C GLN A 252 1.52 13.63 16.80
N PHE A 253 1.89 12.87 17.82
CA PHE A 253 3.18 13.04 18.51
C PHE A 253 4.17 11.99 18.01
#